data_93681c432913413614f17548c2d896ae
#
_entry.id   93681c432913413614f17548c2d896ae
#
_cell.length_a   1.000
_cell.length_b   1.000
_cell.length_c   1.000
_cell.angle_alpha   90.00
_cell.angle_beta   90.00
_cell.angle_gamma   90.00
#
_symmetry.space_group_name_H-M   'P 1'
#
loop_
_entity.id
_entity.type
_entity.pdbx_description
1 polymer ?
#
loop_
_entity_poly.entity_id
_entity_poly.type
_entity_poly.pdbx_seq_one_letter_code
_entity_poly.pdbx_strand_id
1 'polypeptide(L)'
;MALIQCPECGQQISDKANVCPGCGCPINNQHQGNTAINGMRMLDFGNAIFDCFTKKYTDFKGRSRRSEYFPFLIVVVFVYACCRSFFEDIPLLTFIIAIVLDIPLLAVTARRLHDVGRSGWWMLCPILPIFWMFKDSDVGTNQWRVSPKYPD
;
A
#
# COMPACT_ATOMS: atom_id res chain seq x y z
N MET A 1 32.65 -3.36 16.69
CA MET A 1 31.46 -4.23 16.74
C MET A 1 30.69 -3.78 17.95
N ALA A 2 29.48 -3.28 17.74
CA ALA A 2 28.61 -2.92 18.85
C ALA A 2 27.93 -4.18 19.40
N LEU A 3 27.79 -4.26 20.71
CA LEU A 3 27.04 -5.31 21.39
C LEU A 3 25.67 -4.72 21.80
N ILE A 4 24.60 -5.40 21.49
CA ILE A 4 23.24 -5.04 21.90
C ILE A 4 22.70 -6.10 22.85
N GLN A 5 21.75 -5.72 23.71
CA GLN A 5 21.04 -6.68 24.55
C GLN A 5 19.82 -7.23 23.85
N CYS A 6 19.62 -8.55 23.88
CA CYS A 6 18.42 -9.18 23.39
C CYS A 6 17.21 -8.72 24.21
N PRO A 7 16.14 -8.21 23.59
CA PRO A 7 14.96 -7.73 24.32
C PRO A 7 14.20 -8.83 25.06
N GLU A 8 14.32 -10.09 24.63
CA GLU A 8 13.61 -11.22 25.22
C GLU A 8 14.38 -11.89 26.36
N CYS A 9 15.69 -12.14 26.19
CA CYS A 9 16.46 -12.89 27.18
C CYS A 9 17.59 -12.08 27.86
N GLY A 10 17.82 -10.81 27.45
CA GLY A 10 18.85 -9.94 28.00
C GLY A 10 20.29 -10.29 27.65
N GLN A 11 20.53 -11.34 26.86
CA GLN A 11 21.88 -11.77 26.48
C GLN A 11 22.54 -10.73 25.56
N GLN A 12 23.82 -10.46 25.79
CA GLN A 12 24.61 -9.61 24.90
C GLN A 12 24.93 -10.34 23.59
N ILE A 13 24.61 -9.72 22.49
CA ILE A 13 24.74 -10.26 21.14
C ILE A 13 25.28 -9.20 20.20
N SER A 14 25.87 -9.64 19.08
CA SER A 14 26.34 -8.71 18.05
C SER A 14 25.15 -7.96 17.42
N ASP A 15 25.37 -6.67 17.13
CA ASP A 15 24.44 -5.83 16.36
C ASP A 15 24.12 -6.35 14.96
N LYS A 16 24.96 -7.26 14.43
CA LYS A 16 24.79 -7.90 13.12
C LYS A 16 24.11 -9.29 13.19
N ALA A 17 23.75 -9.76 14.38
CA ALA A 17 23.11 -11.04 14.53
C ALA A 17 21.65 -10.97 14.06
N ASN A 18 21.26 -11.86 13.16
CA ASN A 18 19.87 -11.96 12.68
C ASN A 18 18.95 -12.65 13.68
N VAL A 19 19.51 -13.52 14.53
CA VAL A 19 18.78 -14.32 15.52
C VAL A 19 19.58 -14.39 16.79
N CYS A 20 18.93 -14.28 17.94
CA CYS A 20 19.60 -14.45 19.24
C CYS A 20 19.99 -15.94 19.43
N PRO A 21 21.29 -16.23 19.69
CA PRO A 21 21.74 -17.62 19.91
C PRO A 21 21.22 -18.22 21.22
N GLY A 22 20.76 -17.39 22.18
CA GLY A 22 20.24 -17.86 23.44
C GLY A 22 18.76 -18.23 23.44
N CYS A 23 17.90 -17.44 22.79
CA CYS A 23 16.44 -17.67 22.82
C CYS A 23 15.82 -17.85 21.43
N GLY A 24 16.59 -17.73 20.35
CA GLY A 24 16.05 -17.85 18.99
C GLY A 24 15.24 -16.63 18.51
N CYS A 25 15.14 -15.57 19.29
CA CYS A 25 14.39 -14.37 18.91
C CYS A 25 15.07 -13.68 17.70
N PRO A 26 14.29 -13.30 16.64
CA PRO A 26 14.81 -12.56 15.50
C PRO A 26 15.13 -11.11 15.92
N ILE A 27 16.37 -10.67 15.74
CA ILE A 27 16.87 -9.37 16.23
C ILE A 27 16.84 -8.30 15.17
N ASN A 28 16.97 -8.69 13.90
CA ASN A 28 17.22 -7.74 12.81
C ASN A 28 15.99 -6.98 12.31
N ASN A 29 14.79 -7.27 12.84
CA ASN A 29 13.56 -6.59 12.40
C ASN A 29 13.24 -5.30 13.16
N GLN A 30 13.97 -4.97 14.24
CA GLN A 30 13.67 -3.77 15.04
C GLN A 30 14.55 -2.55 14.74
N HIS A 31 15.75 -2.73 14.16
CA HIS A 31 16.66 -1.61 13.91
C HIS A 31 16.54 -0.95 12.54
N GLN A 32 15.84 -1.54 11.58
CA GLN A 32 15.59 -0.91 10.28
C GLN A 32 14.44 0.11 10.28
N GLY A 33 13.72 0.23 11.39
CA GLY A 33 12.52 1.10 11.48
C GLY A 33 12.81 2.60 11.65
N ASN A 34 13.95 3.02 12.19
CA ASN A 34 14.07 4.37 12.73
C ASN A 34 15.04 5.34 12.02
N THR A 35 15.90 4.89 11.11
CA THR A 35 16.89 5.78 10.48
C THR A 35 16.54 6.18 9.04
N ALA A 36 15.52 5.54 8.46
CA ALA A 36 15.11 5.78 7.07
C ALA A 36 13.82 6.60 6.91
N ILE A 37 13.26 7.16 7.99
CA ILE A 37 11.87 7.63 8.02
C ILE A 37 11.65 8.94 7.24
N ASN A 38 12.65 9.78 7.06
CA ASN A 38 12.42 11.12 6.44
C ASN A 38 12.76 11.22 4.95
N GLY A 39 13.64 10.37 4.41
CA GLY A 39 13.95 10.34 2.97
C GLY A 39 13.10 9.35 2.17
N MET A 40 12.66 8.27 2.79
CA MET A 40 11.91 7.19 2.14
C MET A 40 10.46 7.53 1.81
N ARG A 41 9.82 8.43 2.53
CA ARG A 41 8.38 8.68 2.34
C ARG A 41 8.02 9.21 0.95
N MET A 42 8.82 10.12 0.40
CA MET A 42 8.53 10.64 -0.96
C MET A 42 8.89 9.64 -2.06
N LEU A 43 10.00 8.91 -1.92
CA LEU A 43 10.38 7.84 -2.86
C LEU A 43 9.38 6.68 -2.81
N ASP A 44 8.86 6.34 -1.63
CA ASP A 44 7.85 5.29 -1.47
C ASP A 44 6.52 5.68 -2.12
N PHE A 45 6.11 6.94 -2.07
CA PHE A 45 4.94 7.45 -2.79
C PHE A 45 5.08 7.31 -4.30
N GLY A 46 6.21 7.76 -4.84
CA GLY A 46 6.49 7.66 -6.28
C GLY A 46 6.51 6.21 -6.76
N ASN A 47 7.19 5.35 -6.03
CA ASN A 47 7.27 3.92 -6.32
C ASN A 47 5.90 3.23 -6.21
N ALA A 48 5.09 3.56 -5.20
CA ALA A 48 3.75 3.00 -5.05
C ALA A 48 2.84 3.39 -6.23
N ILE A 49 2.89 4.64 -6.68
CA ILE A 49 2.13 5.13 -7.84
C ILE A 49 2.63 4.43 -9.11
N PHE A 50 3.94 4.37 -9.31
CA PHE A 50 4.54 3.71 -10.47
C PHE A 50 4.20 2.21 -10.53
N ASP A 51 4.24 1.52 -9.39
CA ASP A 51 3.83 0.11 -9.30
C ASP A 51 2.34 -0.09 -9.62
N CYS A 52 1.47 0.85 -9.27
CA CYS A 52 0.05 0.79 -9.63
C CYS A 52 -0.16 0.92 -11.15
N PHE A 53 0.65 1.73 -11.83
CA PHE A 53 0.56 1.89 -13.28
C PHE A 53 1.28 0.81 -14.09
N THR A 54 2.22 0.08 -13.49
CA THR A 54 3.03 -0.93 -14.19
C THR A 54 2.72 -2.34 -13.74
N LYS A 55 3.22 -2.72 -12.55
CA LYS A 55 3.15 -4.09 -12.05
C LYS A 55 1.75 -4.49 -11.56
N LYS A 56 0.99 -3.53 -11.03
CA LYS A 56 -0.32 -3.77 -10.39
C LYS A 56 -1.48 -3.19 -11.19
N TYR A 57 -1.29 -2.90 -12.49
CA TYR A 57 -2.28 -2.22 -13.35
C TYR A 57 -3.61 -2.98 -13.40
N THR A 58 -3.56 -4.30 -13.59
CA THR A 58 -4.74 -5.19 -13.60
C THR A 58 -4.75 -6.19 -12.44
N ASP A 59 -3.95 -5.96 -11.39
CA ASP A 59 -3.93 -6.85 -10.25
C ASP A 59 -5.06 -6.50 -9.27
N PHE A 60 -6.15 -7.25 -9.36
CA PHE A 60 -7.30 -7.17 -8.44
C PHE A 60 -7.14 -8.03 -7.20
N LYS A 61 -6.06 -8.84 -7.12
CA LYS A 61 -5.79 -9.74 -6.00
C LYS A 61 -4.89 -9.08 -4.97
N GLY A 62 -5.03 -9.48 -3.71
CA GLY A 62 -4.19 -8.97 -2.63
C GLY A 62 -4.83 -7.82 -1.86
N ARG A 63 -4.00 -7.12 -1.10
CA ARG A 63 -4.40 -6.04 -0.17
C ARG A 63 -3.59 -4.78 -0.44
N SER A 64 -4.20 -3.60 -0.28
CA SER A 64 -3.55 -2.30 -0.47
C SER A 64 -3.77 -1.42 0.76
N ARG A 65 -2.68 -0.80 1.23
CA ARG A 65 -2.71 0.13 2.38
C ARG A 65 -3.35 1.47 1.97
N ARG A 66 -3.80 2.24 2.97
CA ARG A 66 -4.24 3.64 2.77
C ARG A 66 -3.15 4.50 2.11
N SER A 67 -1.88 4.28 2.48
CA SER A 67 -0.73 4.99 1.92
C SER A 67 -0.47 4.71 0.44
N GLU A 68 -0.98 3.64 -0.12
CA GLU A 68 -0.97 3.37 -1.57
C GLU A 68 -2.23 3.96 -2.24
N TYR A 69 -3.40 3.79 -1.62
CA TYR A 69 -4.69 4.15 -2.20
C TYR A 69 -4.87 5.66 -2.38
N PHE A 70 -4.72 6.44 -1.29
CA PHE A 70 -5.02 7.87 -1.33
C PHE A 70 -4.10 8.67 -2.25
N PRO A 71 -2.76 8.48 -2.26
CA PRO A 71 -1.90 9.18 -3.20
C PRO A 71 -2.23 8.86 -4.65
N PHE A 72 -2.52 7.58 -4.94
CA PHE A 72 -2.91 7.17 -6.28
C PHE A 72 -4.22 7.84 -6.71
N LEU A 73 -5.23 7.86 -5.83
CA LEU A 73 -6.51 8.54 -6.07
C LEU A 73 -6.30 10.04 -6.37
N ILE A 74 -5.46 10.73 -5.59
CA ILE A 74 -5.16 12.16 -5.80
C ILE A 74 -4.54 12.39 -7.18
N VAL A 75 -3.58 11.55 -7.58
CA VAL A 75 -2.94 11.65 -8.89
C VAL A 75 -3.95 11.43 -10.01
N VAL A 76 -4.80 10.41 -9.91
CA VAL A 76 -5.83 10.14 -10.92
C VAL A 76 -6.81 11.30 -11.03
N VAL A 77 -7.33 11.82 -9.92
CA VAL A 77 -8.24 12.98 -9.91
C VAL A 77 -7.57 14.21 -10.52
N PHE A 78 -6.29 14.47 -10.20
CA PHE A 78 -5.53 15.57 -10.77
C PHE A 78 -5.37 15.43 -12.29
N VAL A 79 -5.00 14.23 -12.78
CA VAL A 79 -4.89 13.96 -14.21
C VAL A 79 -6.23 14.14 -14.92
N TYR A 80 -7.34 13.68 -14.32
CA TYR A 80 -8.68 13.93 -14.86
C TYR A 80 -9.00 15.42 -14.97
N ALA A 81 -8.71 16.19 -13.93
CA ALA A 81 -8.95 17.65 -13.94
C ALA A 81 -8.14 18.33 -15.03
N CYS A 82 -6.86 17.98 -15.18
CA CYS A 82 -6.00 18.48 -16.25
C CYS A 82 -6.54 18.11 -17.64
N CYS A 83 -6.89 16.84 -17.84
CA CYS A 83 -7.42 16.38 -19.13
C CYS A 83 -8.70 17.11 -19.51
N ARG A 84 -9.60 17.34 -18.56
CA ARG A 84 -10.83 18.13 -18.78
C ARG A 84 -10.52 19.56 -19.19
N SER A 85 -9.53 20.20 -18.56
CA SER A 85 -9.17 21.60 -18.86
C SER A 85 -8.46 21.78 -20.18
N PHE A 86 -7.57 20.84 -20.57
CA PHE A 86 -6.75 20.99 -21.76
C PHE A 86 -7.33 20.34 -23.03
N PHE A 87 -8.21 19.35 -22.89
CA PHE A 87 -8.78 18.58 -24.01
C PHE A 87 -10.31 18.67 -24.05
N GLU A 88 -10.87 19.83 -23.67
CA GLU A 88 -12.31 20.05 -23.67
C GLU A 88 -12.92 19.86 -25.06
N ASP A 89 -12.20 20.25 -26.10
CA ASP A 89 -12.62 20.17 -27.50
C ASP A 89 -12.49 18.75 -28.11
N ILE A 90 -11.84 17.81 -27.39
CA ILE A 90 -11.57 16.45 -27.92
C ILE A 90 -12.17 15.40 -26.97
N PRO A 91 -13.50 15.22 -26.96
CA PRO A 91 -14.15 14.32 -25.99
C PRO A 91 -13.75 12.85 -26.14
N LEU A 92 -13.42 12.41 -27.37
CA LEU A 92 -12.96 11.03 -27.60
C LEU A 92 -11.63 10.74 -26.90
N LEU A 93 -10.67 11.67 -26.98
CA LEU A 93 -9.37 11.53 -26.32
C LEU A 93 -9.54 11.49 -24.80
N THR A 94 -10.34 12.39 -24.25
CA THR A 94 -10.65 12.43 -22.81
C THR A 94 -11.29 11.11 -22.35
N PHE A 95 -12.20 10.53 -23.15
CA PHE A 95 -12.84 9.25 -22.85
C PHE A 95 -11.84 8.08 -22.86
N ILE A 96 -10.92 8.03 -23.82
CA ILE A 96 -9.87 6.99 -23.87
C ILE A 96 -8.95 7.09 -22.65
N ILE A 97 -8.51 8.30 -22.30
CA ILE A 97 -7.68 8.53 -21.11
C ILE A 97 -8.42 8.08 -19.83
N ALA A 98 -9.72 8.38 -19.76
CA ALA A 98 -10.56 7.95 -18.64
C ALA A 98 -10.54 6.43 -18.48
N ILE A 99 -10.80 5.67 -19.52
CA ILE A 99 -10.78 4.19 -19.47
C ILE A 99 -9.42 3.67 -19.02
N VAL A 100 -8.33 4.23 -19.54
CA VAL A 100 -6.96 3.82 -19.16
C VAL A 100 -6.68 4.07 -17.68
N LEU A 101 -7.20 5.15 -17.10
CA LEU A 101 -7.01 5.48 -15.69
C LEU A 101 -7.97 4.73 -14.77
N ASP A 102 -9.16 4.40 -15.24
CA ASP A 102 -10.18 3.69 -14.44
C ASP A 102 -9.77 2.26 -14.12
N ILE A 103 -9.10 1.56 -15.02
CA ILE A 103 -8.67 0.17 -14.79
C ILE A 103 -7.78 0.05 -13.54
N PRO A 104 -6.66 0.78 -13.41
CA PRO A 104 -5.83 0.70 -12.20
C PRO A 104 -6.50 1.30 -10.98
N LEU A 105 -7.41 2.28 -11.15
CA LEU A 105 -8.19 2.81 -10.04
C LEU A 105 -9.14 1.76 -9.47
N LEU A 106 -9.83 1.00 -10.31
CA LEU A 106 -10.67 -0.12 -9.88
C LEU A 106 -9.82 -1.22 -9.22
N ALA A 107 -8.64 -1.52 -9.76
CA ALA A 107 -7.75 -2.53 -9.19
C ALA A 107 -7.27 -2.14 -7.78
N VAL A 108 -6.83 -0.90 -7.57
CA VAL A 108 -6.39 -0.45 -6.24
C VAL A 108 -7.56 -0.35 -5.25
N THR A 109 -8.75 0.03 -5.74
CA THR A 109 -10.00 0.09 -4.94
C THR A 109 -10.42 -1.29 -4.47
N ALA A 110 -10.41 -2.29 -5.35
CA ALA A 110 -10.68 -3.69 -4.99
C ALA A 110 -9.70 -4.19 -3.93
N ARG A 111 -8.40 -3.96 -4.12
CA ARG A 111 -7.37 -4.34 -3.14
C ARG A 111 -7.53 -3.63 -1.80
N ARG A 112 -8.02 -2.40 -1.81
CA ARG A 112 -8.33 -1.68 -0.58
C ARG A 112 -9.53 -2.26 0.14
N LEU A 113 -10.59 -2.67 -0.57
CA LEU A 113 -11.73 -3.38 0.01
C LEU A 113 -11.31 -4.73 0.61
N HIS A 114 -10.43 -5.47 -0.07
CA HIS A 114 -9.86 -6.70 0.46
C HIS A 114 -9.06 -6.47 1.76
N ASP A 115 -8.40 -5.33 1.90
CA ASP A 115 -7.63 -4.97 3.10
C ASP A 115 -8.51 -4.74 4.34
N VAL A 116 -9.77 -4.37 4.16
CA VAL A 116 -10.77 -4.23 5.21
C VAL A 116 -11.74 -5.43 5.30
N GLY A 117 -11.34 -6.58 4.76
CA GLY A 117 -12.10 -7.82 4.83
C GLY A 117 -13.37 -7.85 3.96
N ARG A 118 -13.47 -7.00 2.94
CA ARG A 118 -14.62 -6.92 2.04
C ARG A 118 -14.29 -7.35 0.63
N SER A 119 -15.28 -7.96 -0.05
CA SER A 119 -15.14 -8.32 -1.45
C SER A 119 -15.03 -7.09 -2.35
N GLY A 120 -14.18 -7.15 -3.39
CA GLY A 120 -14.03 -6.09 -4.38
C GLY A 120 -15.33 -5.73 -5.12
N TRP A 121 -16.31 -6.62 -5.17
CA TRP A 121 -17.62 -6.36 -5.77
C TRP A 121 -18.41 -5.22 -5.11
N TRP A 122 -18.10 -4.89 -3.86
CA TRP A 122 -18.68 -3.75 -3.17
C TRP A 122 -18.33 -2.39 -3.80
N MET A 123 -17.34 -2.33 -4.70
CA MET A 123 -17.04 -1.10 -5.45
C MET A 123 -18.21 -0.66 -6.36
N LEU A 124 -19.10 -1.58 -6.75
CA LEU A 124 -20.28 -1.25 -7.52
C LEU A 124 -21.35 -0.45 -6.73
N CYS A 125 -21.25 -0.45 -5.40
CA CYS A 125 -22.11 0.33 -4.52
C CYS A 125 -21.38 1.64 -4.15
N PRO A 126 -21.73 2.81 -4.72
CA PRO A 126 -20.86 4.00 -4.66
C PRO A 126 -20.70 4.61 -3.26
N ILE A 127 -21.63 4.38 -2.35
CA ILE A 127 -21.66 5.02 -1.03
C ILE A 127 -20.87 4.22 0.01
N LEU A 128 -21.09 2.90 0.09
CA LEU A 128 -20.50 2.05 1.13
C LEU A 128 -18.96 1.96 1.07
N PRO A 129 -18.31 1.85 -0.09
CA PRO A 129 -16.86 1.83 -0.18
C PRO A 129 -16.20 3.07 0.41
N ILE A 130 -16.83 4.24 0.33
CA ILE A 130 -16.28 5.50 0.87
C ILE A 130 -16.00 5.35 2.37
N PHE A 131 -16.93 4.81 3.15
CA PHE A 131 -16.72 4.58 4.58
C PHE A 131 -15.60 3.57 4.86
N TRP A 132 -15.52 2.49 4.07
CA TRP A 132 -14.50 1.45 4.24
C TRP A 132 -13.10 1.89 3.82
N MET A 133 -12.97 2.87 2.91
CA MET A 133 -11.68 3.44 2.53
C MET A 133 -10.99 4.13 3.72
N PHE A 134 -11.76 4.68 4.66
CA PHE A 134 -11.24 5.31 5.87
C PHE A 134 -11.04 4.34 7.04
N LYS A 135 -11.62 3.14 6.99
CA LYS A 135 -11.41 2.11 8.01
C LYS A 135 -9.95 1.65 7.99
N ASP A 136 -9.38 1.28 9.15
CA ASP A 136 -8.02 0.72 9.21
C ASP A 136 -7.96 -0.68 8.59
N SER A 137 -6.74 -1.13 8.26
CA SER A 137 -6.48 -2.47 7.73
C SER A 137 -6.84 -3.53 8.75
N ASP A 138 -7.46 -4.62 8.33
CA ASP A 138 -7.70 -5.76 9.21
C ASP A 138 -6.37 -6.40 9.59
N VAL A 139 -6.26 -6.81 10.86
CA VAL A 139 -5.06 -7.44 11.43
C VAL A 139 -4.91 -8.86 10.88
N GLY A 140 -3.65 -9.29 10.70
CA GLY A 140 -3.31 -10.66 10.32
C GLY A 140 -3.70 -11.05 8.90
N THR A 141 -3.79 -12.35 8.67
CA THR A 141 -4.08 -12.96 7.37
C THR A 141 -5.58 -13.08 7.17
N ASN A 142 -6.07 -12.63 6.02
CA ASN A 142 -7.43 -12.88 5.58
C ASN A 142 -7.45 -13.70 4.28
N GLN A 143 -8.65 -13.99 3.73
CA GLN A 143 -8.82 -14.82 2.52
C GLN A 143 -8.08 -14.30 1.27
N TRP A 144 -7.60 -13.07 1.25
CA TRP A 144 -6.90 -12.48 0.10
C TRP A 144 -5.38 -12.47 0.27
N ARG A 145 -4.84 -12.15 1.45
CA ARG A 145 -3.39 -12.20 1.80
C ARG A 145 -3.15 -11.81 3.25
N VAL A 146 -1.87 -11.92 3.66
CA VAL A 146 -1.35 -11.32 4.90
C VAL A 146 -1.53 -9.81 4.87
N SER A 147 -1.82 -9.22 6.03
CA SER A 147 -1.95 -7.77 6.17
C SER A 147 -0.63 -7.08 5.80
N PRO A 148 -0.63 -6.13 4.86
CA PRO A 148 0.59 -5.39 4.56
C PRO A 148 1.00 -4.42 5.69
N LYS A 149 0.08 -4.11 6.62
CA LYS A 149 0.32 -3.22 7.76
C LYS A 149 0.60 -4.00 9.06
N TYR A 150 -0.09 -5.11 9.25
CA TYR A 150 -0.02 -5.97 10.45
C TYR A 150 0.19 -7.42 10.00
N PRO A 151 1.42 -7.81 9.62
CA PRO A 151 1.74 -9.22 9.40
C PRO A 151 1.61 -9.99 10.71
N ASP A 152 1.26 -11.27 10.63
CA ASP A 152 1.21 -12.20 11.78
C ASP A 152 2.59 -12.39 12.38
#